data_43f384ba3967c3422a98d2b736ebb28a
#
_entry.id   43f384ba3967c3422a98d2b736ebb28a
#
_cell.length_a   1.000
_cell.length_b   1.000
_cell.length_c   1.000
_cell.angle_alpha   90.00
_cell.angle_beta   90.00
_cell.angle_gamma   90.00
#
_symmetry.space_group_name_H-M   'P 1'
#
loop_
_entity.id
_entity.type
_entity.pdbx_description
1 polymer ?
#
loop_
_entity_poly.entity_id
_entity_poly.type
_entity_poly.pdbx_seq_one_letter_code
_entity_poly.pdbx_strand_id
1 'polypeptide(L)'
;MTTVNSYKPLEQAIKDGETTIKIETPKFLVACAVAERCGGLPSQIKNFLDLLLKKQGRDASDYAELYFPILNDKGKTFRIRLSISLCADALKIMDTLKQYGAGLEVIRNEEGVMTGDVRILR
;
A
#
# COMPACT_ATOMS: atom_id res chain seq x y z
N MET A 1 -8.15 -17.90 4.15
CA MET A 1 -7.89 -16.53 3.69
C MET A 1 -6.97 -16.57 2.48
N THR A 2 -7.31 -15.86 1.43
CA THR A 2 -6.52 -15.84 0.20
C THR A 2 -5.25 -14.99 0.38
N THR A 3 -4.11 -15.55 -0.03
CA THR A 3 -2.85 -14.81 -0.05
C THR A 3 -2.67 -14.14 -1.40
N VAL A 4 -2.37 -12.85 -1.39
CA VAL A 4 -2.23 -12.02 -2.57
C VAL A 4 -0.89 -11.29 -2.49
N ASN A 5 0.01 -11.52 -3.46
CA ASN A 5 1.35 -10.93 -3.44
C ASN A 5 1.69 -10.13 -4.70
N SER A 6 0.72 -9.92 -5.58
CA SER A 6 0.90 -9.15 -6.79
C SER A 6 -0.44 -8.63 -7.30
N TYR A 7 -0.37 -7.80 -8.33
CA TYR A 7 -1.54 -7.09 -8.85
C TYR A 7 -2.65 -8.02 -9.38
N LYS A 8 -2.31 -9.02 -10.20
CA LYS A 8 -3.33 -9.88 -10.82
C LYS A 8 -4.12 -10.71 -9.80
N PRO A 9 -3.49 -11.37 -8.82
CA PRO A 9 -4.24 -12.01 -7.74
C PRO A 9 -5.11 -11.05 -6.93
N LEU A 10 -4.69 -9.80 -6.74
CA LEU A 10 -5.50 -8.79 -6.07
C LEU A 10 -6.74 -8.46 -6.90
N GLU A 11 -6.58 -8.24 -8.20
CA GLU A 11 -7.69 -7.98 -9.11
C GLU A 11 -8.70 -9.14 -9.05
N GLN A 12 -8.21 -10.38 -9.07
CA GLN A 12 -9.08 -11.55 -9.00
C GLN A 12 -9.83 -11.62 -7.67
N ALA A 13 -9.15 -11.33 -6.55
CA ALA A 13 -9.79 -11.33 -5.23
C ALA A 13 -10.91 -10.28 -5.15
N ILE A 14 -10.68 -9.09 -5.70
CA ILE A 14 -11.69 -8.03 -5.75
C ILE A 14 -12.87 -8.48 -6.62
N LYS A 15 -12.60 -9.04 -7.79
CA LYS A 15 -13.60 -9.53 -8.73
C LYS A 15 -14.43 -10.66 -8.12
N ASP A 16 -13.82 -11.55 -7.36
CA ASP A 16 -14.47 -12.71 -6.74
C ASP A 16 -15.30 -12.33 -5.50
N GLY A 17 -15.27 -11.07 -5.08
CA GLY A 17 -16.04 -10.61 -3.94
C GLY A 17 -15.41 -10.93 -2.60
N GLU A 18 -14.13 -11.22 -2.53
CA GLU A 18 -13.44 -11.47 -1.26
C GLU A 18 -13.43 -10.21 -0.39
N THR A 19 -13.50 -10.41 0.92
CA THR A 19 -13.55 -9.30 1.90
C THR A 19 -12.25 -9.14 2.67
N THR A 20 -11.47 -10.21 2.81
CA THR A 20 -10.18 -10.20 3.52
C THR A 20 -9.14 -10.95 2.73
N ILE A 21 -7.93 -10.43 2.70
CA ILE A 21 -6.78 -11.04 2.04
C ILE A 21 -5.54 -10.90 2.91
N LYS A 22 -4.55 -11.75 2.64
CA LYS A 22 -3.23 -11.69 3.28
C LYS A 22 -2.20 -11.29 2.23
N ILE A 23 -1.37 -10.30 2.55
CA ILE A 23 -0.25 -9.89 1.71
C ILE A 23 1.05 -10.19 2.46
N GLU A 24 1.89 -11.05 1.88
CA GLU A 24 3.15 -11.46 2.47
C GLU A 24 4.35 -10.72 1.85
N THR A 25 4.18 -10.14 0.67
CA THR A 25 5.22 -9.37 -0.03
C THR A 25 5.22 -7.93 0.47
N PRO A 26 6.27 -7.49 1.20
CA PRO A 26 6.26 -6.16 1.82
C PRO A 26 6.08 -5.01 0.83
N LYS A 27 6.73 -5.07 -0.32
CA LYS A 27 6.61 -4.00 -1.32
C LYS A 27 5.20 -3.88 -1.86
N PHE A 28 4.53 -5.00 -2.10
CA PHE A 28 3.16 -4.98 -2.57
C PHE A 28 2.21 -4.45 -1.50
N LEU A 29 2.45 -4.80 -0.24
CA LEU A 29 1.69 -4.27 0.88
C LEU A 29 1.81 -2.74 0.96
N VAL A 30 3.01 -2.20 0.75
CA VAL A 30 3.22 -0.74 0.72
C VAL A 30 2.46 -0.11 -0.44
N ALA A 31 2.46 -0.73 -1.63
CA ALA A 31 1.67 -0.23 -2.76
C ALA A 31 0.18 -0.15 -2.42
N CYS A 32 -0.35 -1.16 -1.73
CA CYS A 32 -1.74 -1.16 -1.23
C CYS A 32 -1.96 -0.04 -0.21
N ALA A 33 -1.01 0.19 0.69
CA ALA A 33 -1.11 1.25 1.69
C ALA A 33 -1.10 2.64 1.06
N VAL A 34 -0.30 2.84 0.01
CA VAL A 34 -0.31 4.10 -0.75
C VAL A 34 -1.67 4.32 -1.42
N ALA A 35 -2.20 3.28 -2.06
CA ALA A 35 -3.52 3.34 -2.68
C ALA A 35 -4.61 3.67 -1.66
N GLU A 36 -4.58 3.03 -0.49
CA GLU A 36 -5.50 3.31 0.62
C GLU A 36 -5.42 4.77 1.07
N ARG A 37 -4.19 5.25 1.32
CA ARG A 37 -3.95 6.61 1.82
C ARG A 37 -4.42 7.67 0.83
N CYS A 38 -4.30 7.42 -0.45
CA CYS A 38 -4.72 8.36 -1.49
C CYS A 38 -6.24 8.34 -1.74
N GLY A 39 -6.95 7.36 -1.19
CA GLY A 39 -8.41 7.29 -1.29
C GLY A 39 -8.93 7.27 -2.73
N GLY A 40 -8.17 6.70 -3.65
CA GLY A 40 -8.54 6.66 -5.07
C GLY A 40 -8.23 7.95 -5.84
N LEU A 41 -7.46 8.88 -5.28
CA LEU A 41 -7.14 10.16 -5.91
C LEU A 41 -5.74 10.13 -6.56
N PRO A 42 -5.63 10.01 -7.89
CA PRO A 42 -4.34 9.99 -8.59
C PRO A 42 -3.46 11.21 -8.30
N SER A 43 -4.06 12.38 -8.06
CA SER A 43 -3.33 13.59 -7.70
C SER A 43 -2.49 13.44 -6.44
N GLN A 44 -2.92 12.63 -5.49
CA GLN A 44 -2.17 12.37 -4.26
C GLN A 44 -0.91 11.57 -4.53
N ILE A 45 -0.95 10.62 -5.46
CA ILE A 45 0.24 9.87 -5.88
C ILE A 45 1.22 10.80 -6.58
N LYS A 46 0.74 11.71 -7.44
CA LYS A 46 1.58 12.72 -8.06
C LYS A 46 2.29 13.57 -7.00
N ASN A 47 1.59 13.96 -5.95
CA ASN A 47 2.17 14.72 -4.85
C ASN A 47 3.27 13.92 -4.13
N PHE A 48 3.05 12.61 -3.91
CA PHE A 48 4.09 11.74 -3.35
C PHE A 48 5.32 11.64 -4.26
N LEU A 49 5.11 11.51 -5.57
CA LEU A 49 6.21 11.48 -6.54
C LEU A 49 7.01 12.78 -6.54
N ASP A 50 6.33 13.92 -6.53
CA ASP A 50 6.97 15.23 -6.47
C ASP A 50 7.79 15.36 -5.17
N LEU A 51 7.25 14.90 -4.06
CA LEU A 51 7.93 14.90 -2.77
C LEU A 51 9.21 14.04 -2.82
N LEU A 52 9.13 12.85 -3.42
CA LEU A 52 10.29 11.96 -3.59
C LEU A 52 11.41 12.63 -4.40
N LEU A 53 11.04 13.26 -5.52
CA LEU A 53 12.01 13.90 -6.40
C LEU A 53 12.70 15.11 -5.76
N LYS A 54 12.00 15.79 -4.84
CA LYS A 54 12.51 16.97 -4.15
C LYS A 54 13.32 16.66 -2.90
N LYS A 55 13.36 15.40 -2.47
CA LYS A 55 13.97 15.02 -1.17
C LYS A 55 15.50 14.95 -1.17
N GLN A 56 16.15 15.06 -2.29
CA GLN A 56 17.63 15.06 -2.34
C GLN A 56 18.14 16.27 -1.56
N GLY A 57 18.99 16.01 -0.57
CA GLY A 57 19.61 17.06 0.25
C GLY A 57 18.77 17.57 1.42
N ARG A 58 17.65 16.97 1.73
CA ARG A 58 16.85 17.29 2.91
C ARG A 58 17.27 16.48 4.13
N ASP A 59 16.89 16.95 5.32
CA ASP A 59 17.23 16.26 6.56
C ASP A 59 16.42 14.99 6.78
N ALA A 60 16.81 14.18 7.78
CA ALA A 60 16.20 12.89 8.06
C ALA A 60 14.71 12.98 8.43
N SER A 61 14.27 14.07 9.02
CA SER A 61 12.87 14.23 9.44
C SER A 61 11.93 14.27 8.23
N ASP A 62 12.39 14.80 7.10
CA ASP A 62 11.61 14.86 5.88
C ASP A 62 11.34 13.48 5.27
N TYR A 63 12.16 12.49 5.61
CA TYR A 63 12.01 11.13 5.07
C TYR A 63 11.05 10.27 5.88
N ALA A 64 10.67 10.69 7.07
CA ALA A 64 9.81 9.89 7.95
C ALA A 64 8.48 9.52 7.28
N GLU A 65 7.91 10.43 6.50
CA GLU A 65 6.65 10.20 5.78
C GLU A 65 6.80 9.27 4.57
N LEU A 66 8.03 9.02 4.14
CA LEU A 66 8.32 8.17 2.99
C LEU A 66 8.61 6.72 3.37
N TYR A 67 8.57 6.39 4.65
CA TYR A 67 8.80 5.05 5.15
C TYR A 67 7.52 4.46 5.70
N PHE A 68 7.31 3.18 5.41
CA PHE A 68 6.14 2.43 5.85
C PHE A 68 6.57 1.31 6.79
N PRO A 69 6.13 1.31 8.05
CA PRO A 69 6.49 0.26 8.99
C PRO A 69 5.66 -1.00 8.74
N ILE A 70 6.33 -2.15 8.69
CA ILE A 70 5.72 -3.44 8.41
C ILE A 70 6.22 -4.46 9.42
N LEU A 71 5.34 -5.35 9.85
CA LEU A 71 5.69 -6.48 10.69
C LEU A 71 6.19 -7.64 9.82
N ASN A 72 7.33 -8.22 10.14
CA ASN A 72 7.81 -9.41 9.44
C ASN A 72 7.22 -10.68 10.06
N ASP A 73 7.53 -11.84 9.47
CA ASP A 73 7.06 -13.14 9.94
C ASP A 73 7.57 -13.52 11.34
N LYS A 74 8.62 -12.86 11.81
CA LYS A 74 9.20 -13.06 13.16
C LYS A 74 8.66 -12.07 14.18
N GLY A 75 7.66 -11.27 13.82
CA GLY A 75 7.09 -10.27 14.71
C GLY A 75 7.92 -9.01 14.90
N LYS A 76 8.96 -8.81 14.11
CA LYS A 76 9.80 -7.61 14.17
C LYS A 76 9.36 -6.58 13.16
N THR A 77 9.46 -5.31 13.52
CA THR A 77 9.14 -4.20 12.64
C THR A 77 10.33 -3.85 11.77
N PHE A 78 10.10 -3.67 10.48
CA PHE A 78 11.05 -3.08 9.55
C PHE A 78 10.34 -2.03 8.71
N ARG A 79 11.10 -1.26 7.92
CA ARG A 79 10.54 -0.16 7.14
C ARG A 79 10.85 -0.33 5.67
N ILE A 80 9.85 -0.06 4.84
CA ILE A 80 10.00 0.01 3.38
C ILE A 80 9.91 1.47 2.96
N ARG A 81 10.89 1.90 2.18
CA ARG A 81 10.87 3.25 1.61
C ARG A 81 9.96 3.31 0.39
N LEU A 82 9.16 4.36 0.31
CA LEU A 82 8.37 4.65 -0.88
C LEU A 82 9.30 4.88 -2.07
N SER A 83 8.95 4.33 -3.22
CA SER A 83 9.69 4.47 -4.48
C SER A 83 8.73 4.80 -5.62
N ILE A 84 9.30 5.22 -6.74
CA ILE A 84 8.51 5.52 -7.95
C ILE A 84 7.78 4.27 -8.44
N SER A 85 8.43 3.11 -8.39
CA SER A 85 7.80 1.86 -8.81
C SER A 85 6.62 1.46 -7.92
N LEU A 86 6.72 1.70 -6.61
CA LEU A 86 5.61 1.45 -5.68
C LEU A 86 4.43 2.38 -5.96
N CYS A 87 4.69 3.63 -6.31
CA CYS A 87 3.63 4.57 -6.69
C CYS A 87 2.96 4.14 -8.00
N ALA A 88 3.71 3.63 -8.97
CA ALA A 88 3.14 3.11 -10.22
C ALA A 88 2.23 1.90 -9.95
N ASP A 89 2.65 1.00 -9.06
CA ASP A 89 1.83 -0.14 -8.65
C ASP A 89 0.57 0.31 -7.94
N ALA A 90 0.68 1.33 -7.07
CA ALA A 90 -0.47 1.89 -6.38
C ALA A 90 -1.49 2.48 -7.35
N LEU A 91 -1.05 3.13 -8.44
CA LEU A 91 -1.96 3.64 -9.47
C LEU A 91 -2.77 2.52 -10.12
N LYS A 92 -2.14 1.39 -10.43
CA LYS A 92 -2.85 0.22 -10.99
C LYS A 92 -3.89 -0.32 -10.00
N ILE A 93 -3.53 -0.40 -8.72
CA ILE A 93 -4.44 -0.84 -7.67
C ILE A 93 -5.64 0.11 -7.58
N MET A 94 -5.41 1.41 -7.60
CA MET A 94 -6.46 2.41 -7.55
C MET A 94 -7.43 2.31 -8.72
N ASP A 95 -6.90 2.10 -9.94
CA ASP A 95 -7.73 1.94 -11.14
C ASP A 95 -8.64 0.71 -11.00
N THR A 96 -8.12 -0.40 -10.50
CA THR A 96 -8.89 -1.61 -10.27
C THR A 96 -9.98 -1.40 -9.21
N LEU A 97 -9.63 -0.77 -8.10
CA LEU A 97 -10.60 -0.45 -7.04
C LEU A 97 -11.74 0.41 -7.58
N LYS A 98 -11.41 1.42 -8.36
CA LYS A 98 -12.40 2.29 -8.99
C LYS A 98 -13.31 1.52 -9.95
N GLN A 99 -12.72 0.64 -10.75
CA GLN A 99 -13.46 -0.17 -11.73
C GLN A 99 -14.53 -1.04 -11.06
N TYR A 100 -14.22 -1.60 -9.88
CA TYR A 100 -15.13 -2.51 -9.17
C TYR A 100 -15.90 -1.82 -8.03
N GLY A 101 -15.75 -0.52 -7.86
CA GLY A 101 -16.42 0.21 -6.79
C GLY A 101 -15.97 -0.23 -5.40
N ALA A 102 -14.70 -0.61 -5.25
CA ALA A 102 -14.14 -1.15 -4.02
C ALA A 102 -13.10 -0.21 -3.40
N GLY A 103 -12.80 -0.44 -2.12
CA GLY A 103 -11.72 0.24 -1.40
C GLY A 103 -10.84 -0.76 -0.68
N LEU A 104 -9.74 -0.29 -0.14
CA LEU A 104 -8.84 -1.10 0.68
C LEU A 104 -8.69 -0.48 2.07
N GLU A 105 -8.62 -1.36 3.07
CA GLU A 105 -8.22 -0.99 4.42
C GLU A 105 -7.04 -1.88 4.81
N VAL A 106 -5.87 -1.28 4.92
CA VAL A 106 -4.66 -1.98 5.37
C VAL A 106 -4.68 -2.01 6.90
N ILE A 107 -4.67 -3.21 7.46
CA ILE A 107 -4.79 -3.39 8.91
C ILE A 107 -3.45 -3.08 9.58
N ARG A 108 -3.50 -2.29 10.64
CA ARG A 108 -2.34 -1.90 11.44
C ARG A 108 -2.56 -2.35 12.88
N ASN A 109 -1.46 -2.69 13.56
CA ASN A 109 -1.52 -2.98 14.99
C ASN A 109 -1.61 -1.69 15.81
N GLU A 110 -1.61 -1.81 17.15
CA GLU A 110 -1.72 -0.67 18.06
C GLU A 110 -0.58 0.35 17.88
N GLU A 111 0.57 -0.09 17.38
CA GLU A 111 1.74 0.76 17.14
C GLU A 111 1.73 1.40 15.75
N GLY A 112 0.68 1.18 14.97
CA GLY A 112 0.56 1.72 13.61
C GLY A 112 1.34 0.93 12.56
N VAL A 113 1.80 -0.28 12.89
CA VAL A 113 2.61 -1.13 12.00
C VAL A 113 1.70 -2.04 11.19
N MET A 114 1.92 -2.11 9.89
CA MET A 114 1.12 -2.95 8.99
C MET A 114 1.40 -4.44 9.24
N THR A 115 0.33 -5.21 9.38
CA THR A 115 0.41 -6.63 9.75
C THR A 115 0.45 -7.57 8.55
N GLY A 116 0.07 -7.09 7.37
CA GLY A 116 -0.10 -7.91 6.17
C GLY A 116 -1.55 -8.28 5.88
N ASP A 117 -2.44 -8.06 6.81
CA ASP A 117 -3.86 -8.27 6.58
C ASP A 117 -4.48 -7.04 5.92
N VAL A 118 -5.32 -7.28 4.91
CA VAL A 118 -5.98 -6.20 4.16
C VAL A 118 -7.45 -6.56 4.01
N ARG A 119 -8.31 -5.59 4.24
CA ARG A 119 -9.74 -5.72 4.05
C ARG A 119 -10.15 -5.06 2.75
N ILE A 120 -10.98 -5.73 1.95
CA ILE A 120 -11.56 -5.17 0.74
C ILE A 120 -12.95 -4.63 1.09
N LEU A 121 -13.13 -3.33 0.93
CA LEU A 121 -14.36 -2.61 1.24
C LEU A 121 -15.18 -2.44 -0.03
N ARG A 122 -16.50 -2.58 0.09
CA ARG A 122 -17.38 -2.47 -1.09
C ARG A 122 -18.42 -1.39 -0.93
#